data_fcd7aa360c452b9d91e824d1d202ea34
#
_entry.id   fcd7aa360c452b9d91e824d1d202ea34
#
_cell.length_a   1.000
_cell.length_b   1.000
_cell.length_c   1.000
_cell.angle_alpha   90.00
_cell.angle_beta   90.00
_cell.angle_gamma   90.00
#
_symmetry.space_group_name_H-M   'P 1'
#
loop_
_entity.id
_entity.type
_entity.pdbx_description
1 polymer ?
#
loop_
_entity_poly.entity_id
_entity_poly.type
_entity_poly.pdbx_seq_one_letter_code
_entity_poly.pdbx_strand_id
1 'polypeptide(L)'
;YNGVVYNEMKGAFSSPDDVLEREIMNSLFPDITYGCESGGAPENIPDLSYEEFLDFHRKYYHPSNSYIYLYGNMDMTEKLDFIDRHYLSAFDSLDVDSEIREQKAFDAMQDLTKEYPVAESESEEDNAYLSYNVVVGTAMDSLTAIAFEVLDYALLSAPGAPLKKALLDAGIGKDIYGAYEDGIRQPYFDIIAKGANADKKEEFVSIIRDVLQKVAETGIDRKALDAGINSMEF
;
A
#
# COMPACT_ATOMS: atom_id res chain seq x y z
N TYR A 1 11.60 -12.16 -25.04
CA TYR A 1 11.01 -12.44 -23.73
C TYR A 1 9.54 -12.84 -23.88
N ASN A 2 9.25 -14.16 -23.72
CA ASN A 2 7.91 -14.73 -23.89
C ASN A 2 7.35 -15.30 -22.56
N GLY A 3 7.83 -14.84 -21.42
CA GLY A 3 7.39 -15.30 -20.11
C GLY A 3 6.03 -14.68 -19.73
N VAL A 4 5.11 -15.47 -19.19
CA VAL A 4 3.79 -14.99 -18.72
C VAL A 4 3.98 -13.95 -17.63
N VAL A 5 4.71 -14.26 -16.56
CA VAL A 5 4.96 -13.35 -15.43
C VAL A 5 5.64 -12.05 -15.89
N TYR A 6 6.65 -12.14 -16.76
CA TYR A 6 7.30 -10.95 -17.31
C TYR A 6 6.32 -10.01 -18.03
N ASN A 7 5.43 -10.58 -18.84
CA ASN A 7 4.46 -9.77 -19.58
C ASN A 7 3.34 -9.22 -18.68
N GLU A 8 2.92 -9.95 -17.66
CA GLU A 8 1.98 -9.48 -16.65
C GLU A 8 2.55 -8.30 -15.86
N MET A 9 3.77 -8.45 -15.37
CA MET A 9 4.45 -7.37 -14.62
C MET A 9 4.72 -6.16 -15.50
N LYS A 10 5.12 -6.36 -16.75
CA LYS A 10 5.25 -5.25 -17.70
C LYS A 10 3.92 -4.52 -17.94
N GLY A 11 2.81 -5.25 -17.95
CA GLY A 11 1.46 -4.68 -18.02
C GLY A 11 1.11 -3.87 -16.78
N ALA A 12 1.32 -4.44 -15.60
CA ALA A 12 1.09 -3.76 -14.31
C ALA A 12 1.89 -2.45 -14.19
N PHE A 13 3.13 -2.43 -14.69
CA PHE A 13 3.97 -1.23 -14.67
C PHE A 13 3.64 -0.19 -15.76
N SER A 14 2.60 -0.41 -16.56
CA SER A 14 2.16 0.56 -17.57
C SER A 14 1.04 1.49 -17.10
N SER A 15 0.36 1.18 -16.00
CA SER A 15 -0.66 2.03 -15.40
C SER A 15 -0.02 3.10 -14.51
N PRO A 16 -0.37 4.38 -14.67
CA PRO A 16 0.13 5.45 -13.79
C PRO A 16 -0.22 5.23 -12.31
N ASP A 17 -1.40 4.71 -12.02
CA ASP A 17 -1.84 4.43 -10.65
C ASP A 17 -0.98 3.33 -10.02
N ASP A 18 -0.67 2.24 -10.75
CA ASP A 18 0.19 1.15 -10.26
C ASP A 18 1.65 1.61 -10.08
N VAL A 19 2.14 2.49 -10.97
CA VAL A 19 3.46 3.12 -10.83
C VAL A 19 3.50 3.96 -9.55
N LEU A 20 2.47 4.75 -9.28
CA LEU A 20 2.39 5.58 -8.08
C LEU A 20 2.41 4.71 -6.81
N GLU A 21 1.55 3.69 -6.72
CA GLU A 21 1.47 2.79 -5.56
C GLU A 21 2.83 2.13 -5.28
N ARG A 22 3.48 1.60 -6.31
CA ARG A 22 4.84 1.04 -6.17
C ARG A 22 5.85 2.05 -5.66
N GLU A 23 5.86 3.27 -6.22
CA GLU A 23 6.79 4.31 -5.80
C GLU A 23 6.51 4.81 -4.37
N ILE A 24 5.26 4.80 -3.92
CA ILE A 24 4.89 5.03 -2.52
C ILE A 24 5.53 3.96 -1.64
N MET A 25 5.32 2.68 -1.95
CA MET A 25 5.87 1.56 -1.18
C MET A 25 7.41 1.58 -1.16
N ASN A 26 8.05 1.77 -2.31
CA ASN A 26 9.51 1.88 -2.40
C ASN A 26 10.07 3.05 -1.60
N SER A 27 9.36 4.18 -1.57
CA SER A 27 9.81 5.39 -0.86
C SER A 27 9.60 5.32 0.65
N LEU A 28 8.52 4.70 1.10
CA LEU A 28 8.21 4.54 2.52
C LEU A 28 9.02 3.42 3.17
N PHE A 29 9.37 2.37 2.42
CA PHE A 29 9.97 1.14 2.95
C PHE A 29 11.23 0.69 2.22
N PRO A 30 12.22 1.58 1.96
CA PRO A 30 13.38 1.25 1.11
C PRO A 30 14.31 0.18 1.70
N ASP A 31 14.32 -0.01 3.02
CA ASP A 31 15.26 -0.90 3.71
C ASP A 31 14.69 -2.26 4.07
N ILE A 32 13.42 -2.51 3.76
CA ILE A 32 12.72 -3.74 4.13
C ILE A 32 11.98 -4.36 2.93
N THR A 33 11.41 -5.55 3.13
CA THR A 33 10.76 -6.35 2.07
C THR A 33 9.61 -5.62 1.38
N TYR A 34 8.91 -4.73 2.05
CA TYR A 34 7.83 -3.94 1.43
C TYR A 34 8.31 -2.95 0.36
N GLY A 35 9.59 -2.60 0.35
CA GLY A 35 10.19 -1.84 -0.75
C GLY A 35 10.47 -2.65 -2.02
N CYS A 36 10.23 -3.96 -1.99
CA CYS A 36 10.40 -4.83 -3.14
C CYS A 36 9.06 -5.13 -3.82
N GLU A 37 9.06 -5.17 -5.14
CA GLU A 37 7.89 -5.58 -5.91
C GLU A 37 7.66 -7.09 -5.81
N SER A 38 6.49 -7.52 -5.32
CA SER A 38 6.20 -8.93 -5.04
C SER A 38 6.10 -9.80 -6.30
N GLY A 39 5.65 -9.24 -7.41
CA GLY A 39 5.58 -9.92 -8.72
C GLY A 39 6.91 -9.90 -9.48
N GLY A 40 7.87 -9.12 -9.00
CA GLY A 40 9.17 -8.89 -9.65
C GLY A 40 9.16 -7.71 -10.61
N ALA A 41 10.15 -6.85 -10.50
CA ALA A 41 10.34 -5.75 -11.44
C ALA A 41 10.72 -6.29 -12.83
N PRO A 42 10.06 -5.85 -13.92
CA PRO A 42 10.29 -6.36 -15.27
C PRO A 42 11.75 -6.31 -15.72
N GLU A 43 12.48 -5.29 -15.28
CA GLU A 43 13.91 -5.14 -15.56
C GLU A 43 14.78 -6.20 -14.90
N ASN A 44 14.35 -6.74 -13.74
CA ASN A 44 15.13 -7.69 -12.95
C ASN A 44 14.72 -9.16 -13.22
N ILE A 45 13.48 -9.41 -13.65
CA ILE A 45 13.00 -10.78 -13.93
C ILE A 45 13.91 -11.55 -14.88
N PRO A 46 14.42 -10.98 -16.00
CA PRO A 46 15.29 -11.68 -16.92
C PRO A 46 16.67 -12.05 -16.36
N ASP A 47 17.12 -11.39 -15.31
CA ASP A 47 18.43 -11.59 -14.70
C ASP A 47 18.41 -12.74 -13.68
N LEU A 48 17.21 -13.17 -13.26
CA LEU A 48 17.04 -14.25 -12.30
C LEU A 48 17.43 -15.61 -12.91
N SER A 49 18.39 -16.29 -12.29
CA SER A 49 18.76 -17.64 -12.70
C SER A 49 17.74 -18.68 -12.22
N TYR A 50 17.71 -19.83 -12.88
CA TYR A 50 16.84 -20.94 -12.49
C TYR A 50 17.19 -21.48 -11.10
N GLU A 51 18.46 -21.51 -10.76
CA GLU A 51 18.96 -21.93 -9.46
C GLU A 51 18.50 -20.99 -8.35
N GLU A 52 18.62 -19.68 -8.51
CA GLU A 52 18.13 -18.69 -7.56
C GLU A 52 16.62 -18.78 -7.34
N PHE A 53 15.87 -18.97 -8.42
CA PHE A 53 14.42 -19.19 -8.36
C PHE A 53 14.06 -20.42 -7.51
N LEU A 54 14.73 -21.55 -7.75
CA LEU A 54 14.51 -22.78 -6.99
C LEU A 54 14.97 -22.66 -5.52
N ASP A 55 16.07 -21.97 -5.27
CA ASP A 55 16.59 -21.76 -3.92
C ASP A 55 15.65 -20.88 -3.08
N PHE A 56 15.11 -19.81 -3.68
CA PHE A 56 14.09 -18.99 -3.06
C PHE A 56 12.86 -19.83 -2.68
N HIS A 57 12.37 -20.64 -3.62
CA HIS A 57 11.23 -21.52 -3.37
C HIS A 57 11.51 -22.51 -2.23
N ARG A 58 12.65 -23.22 -2.25
CA ARG A 58 13.04 -24.16 -1.21
C ARG A 58 13.13 -23.51 0.17
N LYS A 59 13.65 -22.28 0.23
CA LYS A 59 13.85 -21.54 1.47
C LYS A 59 12.56 -21.07 2.10
N TYR A 60 11.71 -20.43 1.32
CA TYR A 60 10.56 -19.69 1.86
C TYR A 60 9.23 -20.42 1.76
N TYR A 61 9.07 -21.35 0.80
CA TYR A 61 7.85 -22.16 0.61
C TYR A 61 7.90 -23.48 1.40
N HIS A 62 8.48 -23.41 2.56
CA HIS A 62 8.57 -24.56 3.47
C HIS A 62 7.35 -24.59 4.42
N PRO A 63 6.82 -25.79 4.81
CA PRO A 63 5.67 -25.88 5.72
C PRO A 63 5.89 -25.15 7.06
N SER A 64 7.13 -25.09 7.59
CA SER A 64 7.46 -24.33 8.79
C SER A 64 7.27 -22.81 8.64
N ASN A 65 7.12 -22.30 7.41
CA ASN A 65 6.88 -20.89 7.08
C ASN A 65 5.48 -20.69 6.51
N SER A 66 4.50 -21.49 6.91
CA SER A 66 3.14 -21.44 6.38
C SER A 66 2.09 -21.59 7.46
N TYR A 67 0.91 -21.06 7.20
CA TYR A 67 -0.31 -21.34 7.94
C TYR A 67 -1.28 -22.07 7.02
N ILE A 68 -1.80 -23.22 7.50
CA ILE A 68 -2.82 -23.98 6.77
C ILE A 68 -4.17 -23.66 7.37
N TYR A 69 -5.04 -23.05 6.56
CA TYR A 69 -6.39 -22.71 6.97
C TYR A 69 -7.42 -23.59 6.26
N LEU A 70 -8.26 -24.27 7.04
CA LEU A 70 -9.33 -25.12 6.54
C LEU A 70 -10.70 -24.54 6.97
N TYR A 71 -11.58 -24.32 5.99
CA TYR A 71 -12.92 -23.80 6.24
C TYR A 71 -13.95 -24.59 5.45
N GLY A 72 -15.07 -24.90 6.11
CA GLY A 72 -16.23 -25.58 5.50
C GLY A 72 -16.73 -26.76 6.33
N ASN A 73 -17.81 -27.38 5.86
CA ASN A 73 -18.38 -28.57 6.47
C ASN A 73 -17.58 -29.82 6.03
N MET A 74 -16.62 -30.24 6.84
CA MET A 74 -15.75 -31.38 6.54
C MET A 74 -15.39 -32.14 7.83
N ASP A 75 -15.01 -33.42 7.66
CA ASP A 75 -14.34 -34.17 8.74
C ASP A 75 -12.91 -33.64 8.91
N MET A 76 -12.69 -32.89 9.97
CA MET A 76 -11.41 -32.25 10.26
C MET A 76 -10.32 -33.28 10.53
N THR A 77 -10.64 -34.39 11.20
CA THR A 77 -9.69 -35.45 11.51
C THR A 77 -9.16 -36.10 10.22
N GLU A 78 -10.06 -36.40 9.29
CA GLU A 78 -9.67 -36.94 7.99
C GLU A 78 -8.76 -35.97 7.22
N LYS A 79 -9.08 -34.65 7.24
CA LYS A 79 -8.29 -33.66 6.51
C LYS A 79 -6.92 -33.43 7.13
N LEU A 80 -6.82 -33.38 8.46
CA LEU A 80 -5.55 -33.26 9.15
C LEU A 80 -4.66 -34.50 8.91
N ASP A 81 -5.23 -35.73 9.00
CA ASP A 81 -4.51 -36.97 8.70
C ASP A 81 -4.01 -37.01 7.23
N PHE A 82 -4.84 -36.52 6.29
CA PHE A 82 -4.45 -36.43 4.89
C PHE A 82 -3.27 -35.46 4.70
N ILE A 83 -3.35 -34.25 5.28
CA ILE A 83 -2.29 -33.24 5.15
C ILE A 83 -0.99 -33.74 5.78
N ASP A 84 -1.07 -34.36 6.97
CA ASP A 84 0.11 -34.92 7.64
C ASP A 84 0.77 -35.99 6.79
N ARG A 85 0.03 -37.02 6.38
CA ARG A 85 0.60 -38.17 5.64
C ARG A 85 1.08 -37.84 4.24
N HIS A 86 0.39 -36.92 3.54
CA HIS A 86 0.70 -36.66 2.13
C HIS A 86 1.57 -35.44 1.90
N TYR A 87 1.79 -34.62 2.95
CA TYR A 87 2.59 -33.43 2.82
C TYR A 87 3.55 -33.21 3.99
N LEU A 88 3.06 -32.96 5.20
CA LEU A 88 3.90 -32.52 6.33
C LEU A 88 4.94 -33.55 6.74
N SER A 89 4.60 -34.85 6.72
CA SER A 89 5.52 -35.93 7.10
C SER A 89 6.76 -36.06 6.19
N ALA A 90 6.78 -35.38 5.05
CA ALA A 90 7.94 -35.34 4.16
C ALA A 90 8.97 -34.27 4.54
N PHE A 91 8.69 -33.44 5.55
CA PHE A 91 9.53 -32.30 5.94
C PHE A 91 9.93 -32.40 7.41
N ASP A 92 11.18 -32.09 7.68
CA ASP A 92 11.65 -31.80 9.03
C ASP A 92 11.37 -30.31 9.37
N SER A 93 11.36 -29.96 10.65
CA SER A 93 11.21 -28.56 11.06
C SER A 93 12.40 -27.73 10.60
N LEU A 94 12.12 -26.57 10.01
CA LEU A 94 13.10 -25.61 9.52
C LEU A 94 12.85 -24.24 10.17
N ASP A 95 13.92 -23.62 10.67
CA ASP A 95 13.88 -22.21 11.09
C ASP A 95 14.09 -21.32 9.86
N VAL A 96 13.04 -20.60 9.46
CA VAL A 96 13.05 -19.75 8.27
C VAL A 96 13.08 -18.28 8.70
N ASP A 97 14.19 -17.59 8.39
CA ASP A 97 14.30 -16.14 8.60
C ASP A 97 13.42 -15.41 7.55
N SER A 98 12.13 -15.29 7.88
CA SER A 98 11.11 -14.60 7.07
C SER A 98 10.45 -13.45 7.81
N GLU A 99 11.00 -13.03 8.95
CA GLU A 99 10.44 -11.92 9.72
C GLU A 99 10.56 -10.60 8.95
N ILE A 100 9.43 -9.92 8.77
CA ILE A 100 9.39 -8.56 8.23
C ILE A 100 9.77 -7.59 9.35
N ARG A 101 10.89 -6.92 9.17
CA ARG A 101 11.38 -5.90 10.10
C ARG A 101 10.62 -4.60 9.90
N GLU A 102 10.68 -3.72 10.91
CA GLU A 102 10.13 -2.38 10.78
C GLU A 102 11.11 -1.45 10.07
N GLN A 103 10.60 -0.67 9.13
CA GLN A 103 11.32 0.45 8.53
C GLN A 103 11.58 1.50 9.59
N LYS A 104 12.82 1.95 9.69
CA LYS A 104 13.17 3.05 10.58
C LYS A 104 12.59 4.36 10.06
N ALA A 105 12.12 5.20 10.99
CA ALA A 105 11.66 6.53 10.63
C ALA A 105 12.78 7.35 9.96
N PHE A 106 12.41 8.13 8.98
CA PHE A 106 13.31 9.09 8.35
C PHE A 106 13.55 10.29 9.27
N ASP A 107 14.74 10.90 9.19
CA ASP A 107 15.07 12.11 9.95
C ASP A 107 14.29 13.33 9.48
N ALA A 108 13.81 13.34 8.24
CA ALA A 108 13.01 14.39 7.65
C ALA A 108 12.10 13.82 6.56
N MET A 109 11.04 14.58 6.23
CA MET A 109 10.17 14.27 5.10
C MET A 109 11.00 14.15 3.82
N GLN A 110 10.81 13.05 3.10
CA GLN A 110 11.45 12.83 1.81
C GLN A 110 10.66 13.54 0.71
N ASP A 111 11.36 14.19 -0.19
CA ASP A 111 10.80 14.83 -1.37
C ASP A 111 11.31 14.11 -2.61
N LEU A 112 10.41 13.40 -3.31
CA LEU A 112 10.73 12.57 -4.45
C LEU A 112 9.95 12.99 -5.68
N THR A 113 10.56 12.83 -6.84
CA THR A 113 9.90 13.00 -8.14
C THR A 113 10.26 11.80 -9.01
N LYS A 114 9.23 11.20 -9.60
CA LYS A 114 9.34 10.04 -10.48
C LYS A 114 8.61 10.31 -11.78
N GLU A 115 9.06 9.70 -12.84
CA GLU A 115 8.46 9.80 -14.17
C GLU A 115 7.67 8.52 -14.47
N TYR A 116 6.57 8.66 -15.18
CA TYR A 116 5.82 7.54 -15.71
C TYR A 116 5.55 7.75 -17.22
N PRO A 117 5.42 6.66 -17.99
CA PRO A 117 5.21 6.77 -19.44
C PRO A 117 3.79 7.25 -19.75
N VAL A 118 3.69 8.18 -20.68
CA VAL A 118 2.43 8.64 -21.28
C VAL A 118 2.45 8.39 -22.79
N ALA A 119 1.29 8.33 -23.43
CA ALA A 119 1.23 8.23 -24.87
C ALA A 119 1.69 9.55 -25.52
N GLU A 120 2.31 9.46 -26.70
CA GLU A 120 2.83 10.62 -27.45
C GLU A 120 1.76 11.70 -27.74
N SER A 121 0.49 11.28 -27.79
CA SER A 121 -0.66 12.16 -28.01
C SER A 121 -1.24 12.78 -26.74
N GLU A 122 -0.77 12.39 -25.56
CA GLU A 122 -1.26 12.90 -24.28
C GLU A 122 -0.53 14.17 -23.89
N SER A 123 -1.26 15.09 -23.23
CA SER A 123 -0.69 16.31 -22.68
C SER A 123 -0.05 16.01 -21.33
N GLU A 124 1.08 16.64 -21.05
CA GLU A 124 1.67 16.65 -19.71
C GLU A 124 0.92 17.59 -18.74
N GLU A 125 0.14 18.55 -19.27
CA GLU A 125 -0.69 19.45 -18.50
C GLU A 125 -1.85 18.70 -17.85
N ASP A 126 -2.07 18.94 -16.57
CA ASP A 126 -3.07 18.25 -15.73
C ASP A 126 -2.95 16.73 -15.75
N ASN A 127 -1.73 16.20 -15.86
CA ASN A 127 -1.45 14.78 -15.94
C ASN A 127 -0.43 14.28 -14.89
N ALA A 128 -0.12 15.11 -13.91
CA ALA A 128 0.71 14.70 -12.79
C ALA A 128 -0.14 14.09 -11.65
N TYR A 129 0.52 13.28 -10.84
CA TYR A 129 0.03 12.81 -9.55
C TYR A 129 0.87 13.45 -8.46
N LEU A 130 0.22 13.98 -7.43
CA LEU A 130 0.87 14.45 -6.21
C LEU A 130 0.43 13.54 -5.07
N SER A 131 1.36 13.05 -4.28
CA SER A 131 1.07 12.15 -3.17
C SER A 131 1.77 12.60 -1.90
N TYR A 132 1.04 12.58 -0.78
CA TYR A 132 1.56 12.83 0.57
C TYR A 132 1.30 11.60 1.42
N ASN A 133 2.37 10.96 1.88
CA ASN A 133 2.31 9.64 2.50
C ASN A 133 2.95 9.68 3.89
N VAL A 134 2.33 9.02 4.86
CA VAL A 134 2.80 8.97 6.25
C VAL A 134 2.65 7.58 6.81
N VAL A 135 3.74 6.98 7.27
CA VAL A 135 3.68 5.71 8.03
C VAL A 135 3.09 5.97 9.41
N VAL A 136 2.14 5.14 9.82
CA VAL A 136 1.35 5.33 11.04
C VAL A 136 1.49 4.12 11.96
N GLY A 137 2.44 4.17 12.88
CA GLY A 137 2.57 3.14 13.91
C GLY A 137 2.78 1.73 13.38
N THR A 138 2.10 0.76 13.97
CA THR A 138 2.12 -0.65 13.57
C THR A 138 0.70 -1.23 13.55
N ALA A 139 0.45 -2.23 12.72
CA ALA A 139 -0.83 -2.93 12.61
C ALA A 139 -1.26 -3.64 13.91
N MET A 140 -0.38 -3.72 14.91
CA MET A 140 -0.69 -4.30 16.23
C MET A 140 -1.46 -3.32 17.14
N ASP A 141 -1.50 -2.04 16.82
CA ASP A 141 -2.28 -1.03 17.54
C ASP A 141 -3.67 -0.88 16.90
N SER A 142 -4.60 -1.72 17.34
CA SER A 142 -5.97 -1.74 16.82
C SER A 142 -6.73 -0.43 17.05
N LEU A 143 -6.42 0.32 18.12
CA LEU A 143 -7.07 1.61 18.38
C LEU A 143 -6.64 2.65 17.34
N THR A 144 -5.34 2.73 17.07
CA THR A 144 -4.80 3.61 16.04
C THR A 144 -5.32 3.22 14.65
N ALA A 145 -5.38 1.92 14.34
CA ALA A 145 -5.93 1.43 13.07
C ALA A 145 -7.38 1.91 12.86
N ILE A 146 -8.27 1.62 13.80
CA ILE A 146 -9.67 2.05 13.73
C ILE A 146 -9.78 3.59 13.66
N ALA A 147 -8.96 4.31 14.42
CA ALA A 147 -8.99 5.77 14.38
C ALA A 147 -8.61 6.33 13.00
N PHE A 148 -7.61 5.74 12.33
CA PHE A 148 -7.19 6.18 11.00
C PHE A 148 -8.19 5.82 9.89
N GLU A 149 -8.88 4.69 9.98
CA GLU A 149 -9.99 4.40 9.06
C GLU A 149 -11.13 5.41 9.20
N VAL A 150 -11.51 5.77 10.44
CA VAL A 150 -12.51 6.83 10.66
C VAL A 150 -12.01 8.19 10.17
N LEU A 151 -10.71 8.49 10.35
CA LEU A 151 -10.09 9.71 9.84
C LEU A 151 -10.06 9.78 8.32
N ASP A 152 -9.77 8.67 7.64
CA ASP A 152 -9.86 8.59 6.18
C ASP A 152 -11.24 9.01 5.70
N TYR A 153 -12.28 8.37 6.24
CA TYR A 153 -13.64 8.73 5.89
C TYR A 153 -13.93 10.22 6.16
N ALA A 154 -13.63 10.72 7.36
CA ALA A 154 -13.98 12.06 7.77
C ALA A 154 -13.20 13.18 7.04
N LEU A 155 -11.95 12.89 6.62
CA LEU A 155 -11.06 13.88 6.00
C LEU A 155 -11.12 13.87 4.47
N LEU A 156 -11.38 12.71 3.85
CA LEU A 156 -11.29 12.53 2.40
C LEU A 156 -12.59 12.04 1.76
N SER A 157 -13.31 11.09 2.36
CA SER A 157 -14.40 10.35 1.71
C SER A 157 -15.80 10.89 1.99
N ALA A 158 -16.02 11.50 3.18
CA ALA A 158 -17.32 12.07 3.54
C ALA A 158 -17.75 13.21 2.61
N PRO A 159 -19.06 13.42 2.38
CA PRO A 159 -19.55 14.58 1.65
C PRO A 159 -19.06 15.88 2.29
N GLY A 160 -18.28 16.68 1.52
CA GLY A 160 -17.69 17.92 2.00
C GLY A 160 -16.47 17.74 2.90
N ALA A 161 -15.84 16.56 2.86
CA ALA A 161 -14.60 16.26 3.59
C ALA A 161 -13.54 17.37 3.43
N PRO A 162 -12.94 17.83 4.53
CA PRO A 162 -12.18 19.08 4.54
C PRO A 162 -10.92 19.03 3.65
N LEU A 163 -10.19 17.94 3.62
CA LEU A 163 -9.00 17.80 2.77
C LEU A 163 -9.38 17.76 1.27
N LYS A 164 -10.30 16.88 0.91
CA LYS A 164 -10.78 16.78 -0.48
C LYS A 164 -11.31 18.11 -0.98
N LYS A 165 -12.14 18.77 -0.17
CA LYS A 165 -12.73 20.06 -0.53
C LYS A 165 -11.66 21.15 -0.69
N ALA A 166 -10.74 21.28 0.25
CA ALA A 166 -9.71 22.33 0.19
C ALA A 166 -8.80 22.19 -1.02
N LEU A 167 -8.38 20.97 -1.33
CA LEU A 167 -7.51 20.68 -2.48
C LEU A 167 -8.23 20.90 -3.81
N LEU A 168 -9.50 20.48 -3.94
CA LEU A 168 -10.30 20.73 -5.13
C LEU A 168 -10.60 22.21 -5.33
N ASP A 169 -10.96 22.94 -4.26
CA ASP A 169 -11.25 24.39 -4.32
C ASP A 169 -10.00 25.20 -4.74
N ALA A 170 -8.80 24.70 -4.41
CA ALA A 170 -7.52 25.30 -4.82
C ALA A 170 -7.08 24.88 -6.24
N GLY A 171 -7.81 23.99 -6.89
CA GLY A 171 -7.46 23.50 -8.23
C GLY A 171 -6.16 22.68 -8.26
N ILE A 172 -5.87 21.94 -7.18
CA ILE A 172 -4.65 21.13 -7.10
C ILE A 172 -4.68 19.92 -8.04
N GLY A 173 -5.84 19.31 -8.23
CA GLY A 173 -6.03 18.17 -9.12
C GLY A 173 -7.48 18.06 -9.57
N LYS A 174 -7.72 17.13 -10.48
CA LYS A 174 -9.09 16.83 -10.97
C LYS A 174 -9.83 15.87 -10.05
N ASP A 175 -9.10 15.00 -9.36
CA ASP A 175 -9.63 14.14 -8.31
C ASP A 175 -8.67 14.08 -7.13
N ILE A 176 -9.25 13.98 -5.94
CA ILE A 176 -8.55 13.85 -4.66
C ILE A 176 -9.09 12.62 -3.96
N TYR A 177 -8.20 11.73 -3.60
CA TYR A 177 -8.51 10.53 -2.84
C TYR A 177 -7.34 10.13 -1.94
N GLY A 178 -7.49 9.10 -1.19
CA GLY A 178 -6.47 8.54 -0.33
C GLY A 178 -7.04 7.39 0.44
N ALA A 179 -6.22 6.71 1.20
CA ALA A 179 -6.61 5.57 2.01
C ALA A 179 -5.73 5.43 3.26
N TYR A 180 -6.23 4.69 4.22
CA TYR A 180 -5.43 4.10 5.27
C TYR A 180 -5.15 2.65 4.91
N GLU A 181 -3.91 2.39 4.52
CA GLU A 181 -3.44 1.07 4.09
C GLU A 181 -2.94 0.27 5.30
N ASP A 182 -3.78 -0.60 5.85
CA ASP A 182 -3.54 -1.36 7.07
C ASP A 182 -3.13 -2.83 6.85
N GLY A 183 -3.14 -3.29 5.60
CA GLY A 183 -2.82 -4.67 5.21
C GLY A 183 -1.36 -5.09 5.42
N ILE A 184 -0.51 -4.22 5.98
CA ILE A 184 0.92 -4.44 6.19
C ILE A 184 1.32 -4.16 7.64
N ARG A 185 2.54 -4.61 8.04
CA ARG A 185 3.03 -4.46 9.42
C ARG A 185 3.07 -3.01 9.91
N GLN A 186 3.49 -2.09 9.07
CA GLN A 186 3.50 -0.65 9.34
C GLN A 186 2.52 0.05 8.39
N PRO A 187 1.27 0.23 8.83
CA PRO A 187 0.27 0.94 8.04
C PRO A 187 0.73 2.32 7.61
N TYR A 188 0.21 2.80 6.52
CA TYR A 188 0.42 4.17 6.09
C TYR A 188 -0.89 4.83 5.67
N PHE A 189 -0.89 6.15 5.74
CA PHE A 189 -1.99 6.98 5.27
C PHE A 189 -1.50 7.79 4.08
N ASP A 190 -2.24 7.76 2.98
CA ASP A 190 -1.95 8.53 1.79
C ASP A 190 -3.00 9.59 1.49
N ILE A 191 -2.59 10.62 0.78
CA ILE A 191 -3.45 11.66 0.20
C ILE A 191 -2.94 11.89 -1.21
N ILE A 192 -3.78 11.65 -2.21
CA ILE A 192 -3.39 11.69 -3.61
C ILE A 192 -4.23 12.70 -4.36
N ALA A 193 -3.57 13.55 -5.15
CA ALA A 193 -4.19 14.42 -6.14
C ALA A 193 -3.86 13.89 -7.55
N LYS A 194 -4.86 13.45 -8.27
CA LYS A 194 -4.78 12.97 -9.67
C LYS A 194 -5.17 14.05 -10.65
N GLY A 195 -4.49 14.09 -11.79
CA GLY A 195 -4.73 15.13 -12.79
C GLY A 195 -4.29 16.51 -12.29
N ALA A 196 -3.18 16.55 -11.60
CA ALA A 196 -2.53 17.73 -11.07
C ALA A 196 -1.43 18.25 -12.02
N ASN A 197 -0.76 19.32 -11.61
CA ASN A 197 0.47 19.80 -12.23
C ASN A 197 1.64 19.73 -11.24
N ALA A 198 2.83 19.39 -11.72
CA ALA A 198 4.01 19.18 -10.87
C ALA A 198 4.43 20.43 -10.08
N ASP A 199 4.20 21.62 -10.64
CA ASP A 199 4.48 22.91 -9.99
C ASP A 199 3.55 23.23 -8.81
N LYS A 200 2.46 22.47 -8.63
CA LYS A 200 1.53 22.57 -7.51
C LYS A 200 1.95 21.79 -6.26
N LYS A 201 3.07 21.11 -6.28
CA LYS A 201 3.53 20.23 -5.18
C LYS A 201 3.66 20.95 -3.83
N GLU A 202 4.28 22.13 -3.81
CA GLU A 202 4.44 22.89 -2.55
C GLU A 202 3.08 23.38 -2.01
N GLU A 203 2.20 23.86 -2.90
CA GLU A 203 0.85 24.30 -2.54
C GLU A 203 0.02 23.13 -1.99
N PHE A 204 0.09 21.95 -2.63
CA PHE A 204 -0.54 20.71 -2.17
C PHE A 204 -0.14 20.37 -0.73
N VAL A 205 1.15 20.32 -0.44
CA VAL A 205 1.67 20.02 0.90
C VAL A 205 1.24 21.09 1.93
N SER A 206 1.28 22.36 1.55
CA SER A 206 0.86 23.47 2.42
C SER A 206 -0.61 23.36 2.81
N ILE A 207 -1.50 23.13 1.84
CA ILE A 207 -2.94 22.97 2.08
C ILE A 207 -3.21 21.80 3.02
N ILE A 208 -2.56 20.65 2.80
CA ILE A 208 -2.72 19.48 3.67
C ILE A 208 -2.36 19.85 5.12
N ARG A 209 -1.21 20.47 5.34
CA ARG A 209 -0.76 20.85 6.67
C ARG A 209 -1.71 21.84 7.34
N ASP A 210 -2.14 22.86 6.62
CA ASP A 210 -3.05 23.89 7.14
C ASP A 210 -4.42 23.31 7.52
N VAL A 211 -4.95 22.39 6.67
CA VAL A 211 -6.22 21.72 6.96
C VAL A 211 -6.10 20.79 8.17
N LEU A 212 -5.04 19.98 8.23
CA LEU A 212 -4.82 19.06 9.36
C LEU A 212 -4.61 19.82 10.65
N GLN A 213 -3.84 20.92 10.63
CA GLN A 213 -3.66 21.77 11.80
C GLN A 213 -5.00 22.38 12.26
N LYS A 214 -5.77 22.92 11.33
CA LYS A 214 -7.09 23.47 11.64
C LYS A 214 -8.03 22.43 12.24
N VAL A 215 -8.07 21.21 11.66
CA VAL A 215 -8.89 20.12 12.19
C VAL A 215 -8.43 19.71 13.60
N ALA A 216 -7.12 19.68 13.86
CA ALA A 216 -6.58 19.39 15.19
C ALA A 216 -6.98 20.44 16.22
N GLU A 217 -7.09 21.72 15.83
CA GLU A 217 -7.47 22.83 16.71
C GLU A 217 -9.00 22.93 16.92
N THR A 218 -9.79 22.68 15.87
CA THR A 218 -11.25 22.90 15.89
C THR A 218 -12.07 21.63 16.10
N GLY A 219 -11.45 20.47 15.97
CA GLY A 219 -12.10 19.15 15.94
C GLY A 219 -12.68 18.81 14.57
N ILE A 220 -13.05 17.54 14.42
CA ILE A 220 -13.69 16.97 13.24
C ILE A 220 -15.20 17.23 13.32
N ASP A 221 -15.84 17.40 12.17
CA ASP A 221 -17.31 17.46 12.10
C ASP A 221 -17.93 16.21 12.74
N ARG A 222 -18.78 16.42 13.74
CA ARG A 222 -19.35 15.34 14.54
C ARG A 222 -20.20 14.39 13.71
N LYS A 223 -20.90 14.88 12.68
CA LYS A 223 -21.73 14.03 11.81
C LYS A 223 -20.88 13.16 10.91
N ALA A 224 -19.77 13.69 10.37
CA ALA A 224 -18.81 12.93 9.57
C ALA A 224 -18.15 11.84 10.42
N LEU A 225 -17.77 12.17 11.66
CA LEU A 225 -17.20 11.20 12.60
C LEU A 225 -18.18 10.06 12.92
N ASP A 226 -19.42 10.40 13.32
CA ASP A 226 -20.44 9.42 13.65
C ASP A 226 -20.79 8.55 12.41
N ALA A 227 -20.82 9.12 11.21
CA ALA A 227 -21.05 8.37 9.97
C ALA A 227 -19.90 7.42 9.64
N GLY A 228 -18.65 7.85 9.83
CA GLY A 228 -17.47 6.97 9.68
C GLY A 228 -17.53 5.78 10.63
N ILE A 229 -17.77 6.01 11.92
CA ILE A 229 -17.89 4.94 12.91
C ILE A 229 -19.03 3.96 12.53
N ASN A 230 -20.20 4.47 12.19
CA ASN A 230 -21.32 3.63 11.77
C ASN A 230 -21.01 2.81 10.51
N SER A 231 -20.25 3.36 9.57
CA SER A 231 -19.86 2.65 8.34
C SER A 231 -18.95 1.45 8.63
N MET A 232 -18.17 1.51 9.71
CA MET A 232 -17.27 0.42 10.12
C MET A 232 -17.98 -0.67 10.95
N GLU A 233 -19.15 -0.38 11.54
CA GLU A 233 -19.94 -1.36 12.31
C GLU A 233 -20.72 -2.33 11.41
N PHE A 234 -20.84 -2.07 10.12
CA PHE A 234 -21.57 -2.88 9.14
C PHE A 234 -20.67 -3.53 8.10
#